data_a9b68c3b9039f6db515cf90432f36f0f
#
_entry.id   a9b68c3b9039f6db515cf90432f36f0f
#
_cell.length_a   1.000
_cell.length_b   1.000
_cell.length_c   1.000
_cell.angle_alpha   90.00
_cell.angle_beta   90.00
_cell.angle_gamma   90.00
#
_symmetry.space_group_name_H-M   'P 1'
#
loop_
_entity.id
_entity.type
_entity.pdbx_description
1 polymer ?
#
loop_
_entity_poly.entity_id
_entity_poly.type
_entity_poly.pdbx_seq_one_letter_code
_entity_poly.pdbx_strand_id
1 'polypeptide(L)' 'MPMKVRDLLRLLDDDGWQVERTRGSHRQLVHSTKTGTVTVSGHTNDDVHPKTLKSVRKQAHLDEDEP' A
#
# COMPACT_ATOMS: atom_id res chain seq x y z
N MET A 1 16.02 4.38 -8.07
CA MET A 1 14.95 5.37 -8.18
C MET A 1 13.94 5.15 -7.08
N PRO A 2 13.51 6.18 -6.39
CA PRO A 2 12.49 6.00 -5.36
C PRO A 2 11.15 5.62 -5.97
N MET A 3 10.41 4.82 -5.25
CA MET A 3 9.05 4.47 -5.63
C MET A 3 8.12 5.64 -5.34
N LYS A 4 7.19 5.92 -6.24
CA LYS A 4 6.16 6.92 -6.03
C LYS A 4 4.95 6.30 -5.36
N VAL A 5 4.15 7.13 -4.68
CA VAL A 5 2.92 6.65 -4.05
C VAL A 5 2.03 5.95 -5.08
N ARG A 6 1.92 6.48 -6.29
CA ARG A 6 1.11 5.85 -7.34
C ARG A 6 1.60 4.45 -7.69
N ASP A 7 2.93 4.23 -7.66
CA ASP A 7 3.52 2.92 -7.95
C ASP A 7 3.20 1.93 -6.83
N LEU A 8 3.23 2.41 -5.59
CA LEU A 8 2.86 1.59 -4.45
C LEU A 8 1.38 1.21 -4.50
N LEU A 9 0.52 2.17 -4.86
CA LEU A 9 -0.91 1.88 -4.99
C LEU A 9 -1.17 0.86 -6.10
N ARG A 10 -0.43 0.94 -7.20
CA ARG A 10 -0.54 -0.05 -8.28
C ARG A 10 -0.09 -1.43 -7.81
N LEU A 11 1.01 -1.48 -7.07
CA LEU A 11 1.50 -2.74 -6.52
C LEU A 11 0.45 -3.39 -5.62
N LEU A 12 -0.19 -2.59 -4.78
CA LEU A 12 -1.24 -3.08 -3.89
C LEU A 12 -2.47 -3.53 -4.67
N ASP A 13 -2.85 -2.75 -5.68
CA ASP A 13 -3.99 -3.09 -6.53
C ASP A 13 -3.76 -4.42 -7.26
N ASP A 14 -2.55 -4.63 -7.76
CA ASP A 14 -2.20 -5.88 -8.44
C ASP A 14 -2.28 -7.08 -7.50
N ASP A 15 -2.07 -6.87 -6.21
CA ASP A 15 -2.16 -7.93 -5.21
C ASP A 15 -3.60 -8.13 -4.70
N GLY A 16 -4.53 -7.29 -5.12
CA GLY A 16 -5.93 -7.41 -4.74
C GLY A 16 -6.41 -6.44 -3.67
N TRP A 17 -5.55 -5.52 -3.25
CA TRP A 17 -5.94 -4.49 -2.29
C TRP A 17 -6.72 -3.39 -2.99
N GLN A 18 -7.81 -2.94 -2.40
CA GLN A 18 -8.66 -1.90 -2.97
C GLN A 18 -8.90 -0.80 -1.97
N VAL A 19 -8.95 0.43 -2.46
CA VAL A 19 -9.24 1.59 -1.61
C VAL A 19 -10.68 1.51 -1.15
N GLU A 20 -10.88 1.40 0.16
CA GLU A 20 -12.21 1.40 0.75
C GLU A 20 -12.62 2.80 1.18
N ARG A 21 -11.66 3.58 1.67
CA ARG A 21 -11.94 4.91 2.19
C ARG A 21 -10.76 5.83 1.90
N THR A 22 -11.09 7.06 1.53
CA THR A 22 -10.10 8.12 1.33
C THR A 22 -10.48 9.31 2.20
N ARG A 23 -9.51 9.85 2.93
CA ARG A 23 -9.68 11.05 3.70
C ARG A 23 -8.47 11.93 3.42
N GLY A 24 -8.66 13.03 2.64
CA GLY A 24 -7.55 13.84 2.18
C GLY A 24 -6.57 12.98 1.37
N SER A 25 -5.31 12.95 1.80
CA SER A 25 -4.28 12.13 1.16
C SER A 25 -4.11 10.77 1.81
N HIS A 26 -4.95 10.43 2.80
CA HIS A 26 -4.89 9.14 3.49
C HIS A 26 -5.89 8.18 2.85
N ARG A 27 -5.41 7.01 2.45
CA ARG A 27 -6.24 5.97 1.83
C ARG A 27 -6.15 4.71 2.66
N GLN A 28 -7.30 4.12 2.93
CA GLN A 28 -7.39 2.82 3.61
C GLN A 28 -7.77 1.77 2.58
N LEU A 29 -6.98 0.72 2.49
CA LEU A 29 -7.21 -0.35 1.53
C LEU A 29 -7.55 -1.64 2.25
N VAL A 30 -8.41 -2.43 1.63
CA VAL A 30 -8.83 -3.74 2.13
C VAL A 30 -8.62 -4.78 1.04
N HIS A 31 -8.55 -6.03 1.46
CA HIS A 31 -8.34 -7.17 0.56
C HIS A 31 -9.46 -8.18 0.78
N SER A 32 -9.87 -8.85 -0.28
CA SER A 32 -10.97 -9.82 -0.20
C SER A 32 -10.60 -11.08 0.58
N THR A 33 -9.33 -11.46 0.61
CA THR A 33 -8.89 -12.69 1.27
C THR A 33 -7.84 -12.48 2.36
N LYS A 34 -7.06 -11.39 2.26
CA LYS A 34 -6.08 -11.07 3.30
C LYS A 34 -6.73 -10.22 4.38
N THR A 35 -6.34 -10.44 5.63
CA THR A 35 -6.91 -9.70 6.76
C THR A 35 -6.18 -8.38 6.97
N GLY A 36 -6.83 -7.48 7.71
CA GLY A 36 -6.24 -6.22 8.09
C GLY A 36 -6.53 -5.11 7.09
N THR A 37 -5.97 -3.96 7.37
CA THR A 37 -6.12 -2.76 6.57
C THR A 37 -4.74 -2.19 6.27
N VAL A 38 -4.54 -1.76 5.04
CA VAL A 38 -3.31 -1.07 4.65
C VAL A 38 -3.61 0.42 4.54
N THR A 39 -2.79 1.24 5.16
CA THR A 39 -2.93 2.70 5.09
C THR A 39 -1.80 3.27 4.26
N VAL A 40 -2.14 4.01 3.22
CA VAL A 40 -1.17 4.70 2.36
C VAL A 40 -1.50 6.19 2.38
N SER A 41 -0.54 7.01 2.77
CA SER A 41 -0.72 8.46 2.81
C SER A 41 0.24 9.13 1.83
N GLY A 42 -0.09 10.37 1.47
CA GLY A 42 0.71 11.17 0.55
C GLY A 42 0.05 11.31 -0.81
N HIS A 43 0.53 12.28 -1.58
CA HIS A 43 0.03 12.51 -2.93
C HIS A 43 0.66 11.52 -3.90
N THR A 44 -0.01 11.27 -5.02
CA THR A 44 0.41 10.23 -5.98
C THR A 44 1.81 10.46 -6.54
N ASN A 45 2.25 11.72 -6.63
CA ASN A 45 3.59 12.04 -7.14
C ASN A 45 4.66 12.07 -6.05
N ASP A 46 4.29 11.89 -4.79
CA ASP A 46 5.26 11.90 -3.70
C ASP A 46 6.09 10.62 -3.71
N ASP A 47 7.34 10.74 -3.28
CA ASP A 47 8.20 9.58 -3.11
C ASP A 47 7.81 8.83 -1.84
N VAL A 48 7.88 7.50 -1.91
CA VAL A 48 7.62 6.66 -0.75
C VAL A 48 8.93 6.47 0.01
N HIS A 49 8.92 6.84 1.29
CA HIS A 49 10.08 6.63 2.14
C HIS A 49 10.34 5.13 2.31
N PRO A 50 11.60 4.68 2.31
CA PRO A 50 11.90 3.25 2.46
C PRO A 50 11.27 2.60 3.68
N LYS A 51 11.20 3.31 4.81
CA LYS A 51 10.57 2.78 6.02
C LYS A 51 9.06 2.61 5.82
N THR A 52 8.44 3.55 5.10
CA THR A 52 7.01 3.46 4.79
C THR A 52 6.74 2.28 3.87
N LEU A 53 7.59 2.10 2.86
CA LEU A 53 7.44 0.96 1.94
C LEU A 53 7.54 -0.36 2.69
N LYS A 54 8.52 -0.48 3.57
CA LYS A 54 8.69 -1.69 4.36
C LYS A 54 7.47 -1.96 5.25
N SER A 55 6.95 -0.90 5.88
CA SER A 55 5.77 -1.01 6.74
C SER A 55 4.55 -1.44 5.94
N VAL A 56 4.33 -0.84 4.77
CA VAL A 56 3.18 -1.16 3.92
C VAL A 56 3.28 -2.60 3.41
N ARG A 57 4.45 -3.03 3.00
CA ARG A 57 4.65 -4.41 2.53
C ARG A 57 4.31 -5.40 3.64
N LYS A 58 4.67 -5.07 4.87
CA LYS A 58 4.36 -5.91 6.02
C LYS A 58 2.86 -5.93 6.30
N GLN A 59 2.23 -4.75 6.28
CA GLN A 59 0.78 -4.63 6.49
C GLN A 59 0.00 -5.42 5.43
N ALA A 60 0.50 -5.38 4.19
CA ALA A 60 -0.17 -6.01 3.05
C ALA A 60 0.19 -7.49 2.89
N HIS A 61 0.99 -8.04 3.78
CA HIS A 61 1.43 -9.45 3.72
C HIS A 61 2.15 -9.78 2.42
N LEU A 62 2.83 -8.81 1.83
CA LEU A 62 3.55 -9.04 0.58
C LEU A 62 4.81 -9.87 0.79
N ASP A 63 5.42 -9.79 1.98
CA ASP A 63 6.63 -10.53 2.29
C ASP A 63 6.35 -11.96 2.79
N GLU A 64 5.09 -12.28 3.05
CA GLU A 64 4.71 -13.59 3.58
C GLU A 64 4.62 -14.67 2.51
N ASP A 65 4.66 -14.27 1.24
CA ASP A 65 4.63 -15.21 0.13
C ASP A 65 5.99 -15.87 -0.12
N GLU A 66 7.00 -15.45 0.60
CA GLU A 66 8.32 -16.05 0.52
C GLU A 66 8.31 -17.43 1.18
N PRO A 67 8.82 -18.45 0.50
CA PRO A 67 8.87 -19.79 1.07
C PRO A 67 9.87 -19.88 2.21
#